data_06b920f6a32084bc5ca5c395bcc93193
#
_entry.id   06b920f6a32084bc5ca5c395bcc93193
#
_cell.length_a   1.000
_cell.length_b   1.000
_cell.length_c   1.000
_cell.angle_alpha   90.00
_cell.angle_beta   90.00
_cell.angle_gamma   90.00
#
_symmetry.space_group_name_H-M   'P 1'
#
loop_
_entity.id
_entity.type
_entity.pdbx_description
1 polymer ?
#
loop_
_entity_poly.entity_id
_entity_poly.type
_entity_poly.pdbx_seq_one_letter_code
_entity_poly.pdbx_strand_id
1 'polypeptide(L)'
;DVTPGLAIVGEESRVEIVPIVANLRHHDIEPVFNDDTVHGEGPDFQWKRELTLLWDLATVMEAGRGKAAGNEDRIDFGFSVDWTEETADGPGRVSIGRRLRGSPMDKLVAELMIHANMTWGKLLDRSGIPGLYRAQGGGKVRMTTVAAPHEGLGVDCYAWSSSPLRRYVDLVNQWQIISVLQDT
;
A
#
# COMPACT_ATOMS: atom_id res chain seq x y z
N ASP A 1 11.08 -11.49 -15.75
CA ASP A 1 11.85 -12.41 -14.88
C ASP A 1 12.08 -11.73 -13.54
N VAL A 2 11.59 -12.34 -12.47
CA VAL A 2 11.79 -11.85 -11.09
C VAL A 2 13.23 -12.15 -10.68
N THR A 3 13.87 -11.23 -9.96
CA THR A 3 15.23 -11.42 -9.44
C THR A 3 15.31 -12.67 -8.59
N PRO A 4 16.08 -13.72 -8.99
CA PRO A 4 16.14 -14.96 -8.25
C PRO A 4 16.68 -14.78 -6.83
N GLY A 5 16.01 -15.37 -5.85
CA GLY A 5 16.43 -15.33 -4.45
C GLY A 5 16.07 -14.08 -3.68
N LEU A 6 15.27 -13.19 -4.24
CA LEU A 6 14.76 -12.01 -3.51
C LEU A 6 13.80 -12.46 -2.43
N ALA A 7 14.09 -12.12 -1.17
CA ALA A 7 13.26 -12.44 -0.01
C ALA A 7 13.48 -11.43 1.11
N ILE A 8 12.46 -11.27 1.98
CA ILE A 8 12.60 -10.54 3.22
C ILE A 8 13.33 -11.44 4.23
N VAL A 9 14.53 -11.05 4.62
CA VAL A 9 15.38 -11.82 5.56
C VAL A 9 15.23 -11.40 7.02
N GLY A 10 14.57 -10.28 7.28
CA GLY A 10 14.31 -9.77 8.63
C GLY A 10 13.35 -8.59 8.60
N GLU A 11 12.68 -8.39 9.72
CA GLU A 11 11.71 -7.33 9.95
C GLU A 11 12.01 -6.65 11.27
N GLU A 12 11.98 -5.33 11.29
CA GLU A 12 12.09 -4.53 12.50
C GLU A 12 11.05 -3.40 12.44
N SER A 13 10.42 -3.13 13.57
CA SER A 13 9.50 -2.00 13.72
C SER A 13 10.03 -1.08 14.81
N ARG A 14 10.15 0.21 14.52
CA ARG A 14 10.59 1.22 15.49
C ARG A 14 9.94 2.57 15.22
N VAL A 15 9.94 3.42 16.23
CA VAL A 15 9.51 4.82 16.10
C VAL A 15 10.74 5.65 15.74
N GLU A 16 10.70 6.31 14.59
CA GLU A 16 11.84 7.07 14.07
C GLU A 16 11.37 8.33 13.34
N ILE A 17 12.20 9.37 13.36
CA ILE A 17 12.02 10.56 12.52
C ILE A 17 12.73 10.28 11.19
N VAL A 18 11.94 10.11 10.13
CA VAL A 18 12.45 9.80 8.79
C VAL A 18 12.43 11.05 7.92
N PRO A 19 13.57 11.50 7.36
CA PRO A 19 13.60 12.59 6.40
C PRO A 19 12.95 12.13 5.08
N ILE A 20 12.01 12.92 4.57
CA ILE A 20 11.41 12.67 3.26
C ILE A 20 12.32 13.30 2.20
N VAL A 21 13.01 12.47 1.41
CA VAL A 21 13.92 12.94 0.36
C VAL A 21 13.23 13.11 -0.99
N ALA A 22 12.12 12.41 -1.23
CA ALA A 22 11.31 12.55 -2.44
C ALA A 22 9.85 12.20 -2.14
N ASN A 23 8.93 12.87 -2.82
CA ASN A 23 7.51 12.55 -2.81
C ASN A 23 7.11 12.11 -4.23
N LEU A 24 7.18 10.82 -4.48
CA LEU A 24 6.89 10.24 -5.78
C LEU A 24 5.38 10.04 -5.93
N ARG A 25 4.75 10.86 -6.76
CA ARG A 25 3.32 10.75 -7.02
C ARG A 25 3.08 9.87 -8.25
N HIS A 26 1.97 9.13 -8.27
CA HIS A 26 1.62 8.23 -9.38
C HIS A 26 1.69 8.93 -10.74
N HIS A 27 1.07 10.10 -10.89
CA HIS A 27 1.03 10.82 -12.17
C HIS A 27 2.40 11.34 -12.64
N ASP A 28 3.37 11.49 -11.74
CA ASP A 28 4.73 11.93 -12.09
C ASP A 28 5.60 10.73 -12.52
N ILE A 29 5.37 9.56 -11.93
CA ILE A 29 6.23 8.38 -12.09
C ILE A 29 5.68 7.38 -13.12
N GLU A 30 4.37 7.17 -13.20
CA GLU A 30 3.76 6.22 -14.15
C GLU A 30 4.19 6.41 -15.62
N PRO A 31 4.42 7.65 -16.13
CA PRO A 31 4.92 7.83 -17.50
C PRO A 31 6.31 7.21 -17.75
N VAL A 32 7.15 7.08 -16.72
CA VAL A 32 8.52 6.57 -16.82
C VAL A 32 8.73 5.22 -16.12
N PHE A 33 7.79 4.82 -15.24
CA PHE A 33 7.82 3.55 -14.54
C PHE A 33 6.45 2.85 -14.67
N ASN A 34 6.36 1.98 -15.65
CA ASN A 34 5.17 1.22 -16.03
C ASN A 34 5.56 -0.18 -16.51
N ASP A 35 4.61 -1.00 -16.93
CA ASP A 35 4.85 -2.40 -17.32
C ASP A 35 5.87 -2.55 -18.45
N ASP A 36 5.94 -1.58 -19.36
CA ASP A 36 6.89 -1.60 -20.48
C ASP A 36 8.32 -1.19 -20.07
N THR A 37 8.46 -0.37 -19.03
CA THR A 37 9.73 0.26 -18.66
C THR A 37 10.35 -0.30 -17.38
N VAL A 38 9.59 -1.03 -16.56
CA VAL A 38 10.06 -1.53 -15.24
C VAL A 38 11.29 -2.43 -15.36
N HIS A 39 11.34 -3.29 -16.39
CA HIS A 39 12.50 -4.13 -16.74
C HIS A 39 13.06 -3.83 -18.14
N GLY A 40 12.55 -2.81 -18.81
CA GLY A 40 12.88 -2.49 -20.19
C GLY A 40 13.88 -1.34 -20.35
N GLU A 41 14.15 -1.01 -21.62
CA GLU A 41 14.98 0.12 -22.02
C GLU A 41 14.19 1.45 -21.92
N GLY A 42 13.57 1.71 -20.79
CA GLY A 42 12.91 2.98 -20.53
C GLY A 42 13.89 4.10 -20.18
N PRO A 43 13.45 5.36 -20.15
CA PRO A 43 14.29 6.49 -19.77
C PRO A 43 14.85 6.26 -18.37
N ASP A 44 16.08 6.71 -18.14
CA ASP A 44 16.66 6.73 -16.80
C ASP A 44 16.06 7.90 -16.02
N PHE A 45 15.77 7.64 -14.74
CA PHE A 45 15.25 8.65 -13.82
C PHE A 45 15.71 8.36 -12.39
N GLN A 46 15.68 9.38 -11.57
CA GLN A 46 16.04 9.23 -10.15
C GLN A 46 15.15 8.19 -9.46
N TRP A 47 15.76 7.26 -8.73
CA TRP A 47 15.12 6.15 -8.00
C TRP A 47 14.65 4.97 -8.86
N LYS A 48 15.00 4.90 -10.16
CA LYS A 48 14.61 3.77 -11.02
C LYS A 48 15.04 2.42 -10.42
N ARG A 49 16.28 2.34 -9.95
CA ARG A 49 16.85 1.11 -9.37
C ARG A 49 16.07 0.66 -8.12
N GLU A 50 15.79 1.59 -7.22
CA GLU A 50 15.07 1.33 -5.99
C GLU A 50 13.62 0.91 -6.27
N LEU A 51 12.94 1.58 -7.20
CA LEU A 51 11.58 1.22 -7.60
C LEU A 51 11.52 -0.14 -8.29
N THR A 52 12.49 -0.47 -9.14
CA THR A 52 12.58 -1.79 -9.77
C THR A 52 12.78 -2.90 -8.73
N LEU A 53 13.67 -2.69 -7.74
CA LEU A 53 13.86 -3.63 -6.64
C LEU A 53 12.58 -3.83 -5.83
N LEU A 54 11.87 -2.75 -5.50
CA LEU A 54 10.60 -2.81 -4.78
C LEU A 54 9.49 -3.48 -5.60
N TRP A 55 9.49 -3.29 -6.92
CA TRP A 55 8.58 -3.98 -7.82
C TRP A 55 8.82 -5.50 -7.84
N ASP A 56 10.09 -5.92 -7.94
CA ASP A 56 10.47 -7.33 -7.87
C ASP A 56 10.05 -7.95 -6.53
N LEU A 57 10.30 -7.24 -5.43
CA LEU A 57 9.87 -7.67 -4.11
C LEU A 57 8.33 -7.78 -4.02
N ALA A 58 7.59 -6.79 -4.49
CA ALA A 58 6.14 -6.81 -4.53
C ALA A 58 5.61 -8.00 -5.33
N THR A 59 6.24 -8.33 -6.44
CA THR A 59 5.88 -9.48 -7.28
C THR A 59 6.12 -10.82 -6.56
N VAL A 60 7.24 -10.95 -5.85
CA VAL A 60 7.52 -12.14 -5.01
C VAL A 60 6.50 -12.28 -3.88
N MET A 61 6.17 -11.18 -3.21
CA MET A 61 5.21 -11.17 -2.10
C MET A 61 3.81 -11.55 -2.56
N GLU A 62 3.35 -11.00 -3.69
CA GLU A 62 2.05 -11.34 -4.29
C GLU A 62 1.98 -12.82 -4.67
N ALA A 63 3.00 -13.34 -5.36
CA ALA A 63 3.10 -14.76 -5.72
C ALA A 63 3.08 -15.67 -4.49
N GLY A 64 3.80 -15.31 -3.43
CA GLY A 64 3.85 -16.05 -2.16
C GLY A 64 2.50 -16.12 -1.44
N ARG A 65 1.63 -15.14 -1.61
CA ARG A 65 0.26 -15.15 -1.05
C ARG A 65 -0.74 -15.95 -1.89
N GLY A 66 -0.39 -16.33 -3.12
CA GLY A 66 -1.26 -17.06 -4.05
C GLY A 66 -2.52 -16.28 -4.45
N LYS A 67 -2.52 -14.97 -4.30
CA LYS A 67 -3.63 -14.08 -4.63
C LYS A 67 -3.08 -12.89 -5.41
N ALA A 68 -3.36 -12.86 -6.69
CA ALA A 68 -3.17 -11.63 -7.45
C ALA A 68 -4.07 -10.53 -6.87
N ALA A 69 -3.57 -9.32 -6.74
CA ALA A 69 -4.40 -8.18 -6.41
C ALA A 69 -5.37 -7.97 -7.57
N GLY A 70 -6.54 -8.60 -7.50
CA GLY A 70 -7.52 -8.67 -8.56
C GLY A 70 -8.17 -7.32 -8.84
N ASN A 71 -7.51 -6.47 -9.62
CA ASN A 71 -8.06 -5.17 -10.02
C ASN A 71 -7.53 -4.68 -11.38
N GLU A 72 -7.07 -5.57 -12.24
CA GLU A 72 -6.40 -5.20 -13.49
C GLU A 72 -7.24 -4.35 -14.46
N ASP A 73 -8.57 -4.34 -14.35
CA ASP A 73 -9.45 -3.60 -15.26
C ASP A 73 -10.30 -2.51 -14.58
N ARG A 74 -9.98 -2.10 -13.36
CA ARG A 74 -10.73 -1.04 -12.71
C ARG A 74 -10.26 0.34 -13.14
N ILE A 75 -11.22 1.16 -13.56
CA ILE A 75 -11.00 2.58 -13.85
C ILE A 75 -11.24 3.38 -12.58
N ASP A 76 -10.27 4.17 -12.18
CA ASP A 76 -10.43 5.21 -11.18
C ASP A 76 -10.72 6.55 -11.85
N PHE A 77 -11.60 7.33 -11.24
CA PHE A 77 -11.85 8.70 -11.64
C PHE A 77 -11.21 9.65 -10.63
N GLY A 78 -10.25 10.43 -11.10
CA GLY A 78 -9.64 11.52 -10.35
C GLY A 78 -10.38 12.83 -10.62
N PHE A 79 -10.56 13.65 -9.58
CA PHE A 79 -11.13 14.98 -9.72
C PHE A 79 -10.04 15.99 -9.37
N SER A 80 -9.87 16.99 -10.24
CA SER A 80 -9.01 18.15 -9.97
C SER A 80 -9.83 19.42 -10.15
N VAL A 81 -9.54 20.43 -9.33
CA VAL A 81 -10.20 21.73 -9.42
C VAL A 81 -9.13 22.79 -9.68
N ASP A 82 -9.24 23.46 -10.80
CA ASP A 82 -8.44 24.64 -11.08
C ASP A 82 -9.19 25.88 -10.55
N TRP A 83 -8.77 26.37 -9.43
CA TRP A 83 -9.37 27.51 -8.75
C TRP A 83 -9.01 28.87 -9.38
N THR A 84 -8.13 28.89 -10.35
CA THR A 84 -7.74 30.12 -11.09
C THR A 84 -8.73 30.46 -12.20
N GLU A 85 -9.55 29.48 -12.61
CA GLU A 85 -10.57 29.68 -13.64
C GLU A 85 -11.93 30.02 -12.99
N GLU A 86 -12.62 31.01 -13.54
CA GLU A 86 -14.03 31.27 -13.27
C GLU A 86 -14.89 30.62 -14.36
N THR A 87 -15.94 29.93 -13.95
CA THR A 87 -16.91 29.30 -14.85
C THR A 87 -18.31 29.92 -14.65
N ALA A 88 -19.21 29.64 -15.57
CA ALA A 88 -20.59 30.11 -15.46
C ALA A 88 -21.33 29.60 -14.20
N ASP A 89 -20.84 28.46 -13.64
CA ASP A 89 -21.44 27.81 -12.47
C ASP A 89 -20.74 28.21 -11.15
N GLY A 90 -19.70 29.06 -11.20
CA GLY A 90 -18.98 29.55 -10.02
C GLY A 90 -17.46 29.45 -10.16
N PRO A 91 -16.72 29.78 -9.08
CA PRO A 91 -15.27 29.73 -9.10
C PRO A 91 -14.76 28.31 -9.15
N GLY A 92 -13.75 28.09 -9.98
CA GLY A 92 -13.05 26.82 -10.15
C GLY A 92 -13.61 25.97 -11.29
N ARG A 93 -12.69 25.42 -12.08
CA ARG A 93 -13.01 24.45 -13.15
C ARG A 93 -12.72 23.04 -12.68
N VAL A 94 -13.73 22.19 -12.67
CA VAL A 94 -13.60 20.77 -12.34
C VAL A 94 -13.19 19.99 -13.58
N SER A 95 -12.12 19.22 -13.48
CA SER A 95 -11.69 18.27 -14.49
C SER A 95 -11.77 16.85 -13.92
N ILE A 96 -12.28 15.92 -14.75
CA ILE A 96 -12.39 14.51 -14.40
C ILE A 96 -11.39 13.74 -15.25
N GLY A 97 -10.37 13.18 -14.61
CA GLY A 97 -9.40 12.27 -15.23
C GLY A 97 -9.77 10.82 -15.05
N ARG A 98 -9.47 9.99 -16.02
CA ARG A 98 -9.58 8.53 -15.92
C ARG A 98 -8.18 7.96 -15.77
N ARG A 99 -8.01 7.04 -14.80
CA ARG A 99 -6.78 6.28 -14.61
C ARG A 99 -7.11 4.78 -14.54
N LEU A 100 -6.42 3.97 -15.29
CA LEU A 100 -6.47 2.53 -15.13
C LEU A 100 -5.74 2.15 -13.85
N ARG A 101 -6.34 1.28 -13.04
CA ARG A 101 -5.65 0.64 -11.90
C ARG A 101 -4.78 -0.50 -12.39
N GLY A 102 -3.83 -0.89 -11.54
CA GLY A 102 -2.97 -2.02 -11.82
C GLY A 102 -1.59 -1.64 -12.34
N SER A 103 -1.27 -0.34 -12.34
CA SER A 103 0.09 0.10 -12.66
C SER A 103 1.12 -0.52 -11.69
N PRO A 104 2.41 -0.63 -12.08
CA PRO A 104 3.48 -1.06 -11.19
C PRO A 104 3.50 -0.31 -9.87
N MET A 105 3.22 0.99 -9.87
CA MET A 105 3.14 1.80 -8.64
C MET A 105 1.96 1.39 -7.75
N ASP A 106 0.79 1.11 -8.32
CA ASP A 106 -0.36 0.62 -7.56
C ASP A 106 -0.05 -0.71 -6.87
N LYS A 107 0.56 -1.65 -7.60
CA LYS A 107 0.96 -2.96 -7.09
C LYS A 107 1.99 -2.83 -5.97
N LEU A 108 3.05 -2.06 -6.21
CA LEU A 108 4.11 -1.83 -5.24
C LEU A 108 3.54 -1.28 -3.92
N VAL A 109 2.74 -0.21 -4.00
CA VAL A 109 2.12 0.40 -2.81
C VAL A 109 1.18 -0.58 -2.12
N ALA A 110 0.34 -1.30 -2.88
CA ALA A 110 -0.60 -2.27 -2.31
C ALA A 110 0.13 -3.40 -1.56
N GLU A 111 1.17 -3.99 -2.15
CA GLU A 111 1.91 -5.09 -1.53
C GLU A 111 2.66 -4.65 -0.27
N LEU A 112 3.33 -3.50 -0.30
CA LEU A 112 3.99 -2.95 0.89
C LEU A 112 2.99 -2.64 2.01
N MET A 113 1.80 -2.11 1.68
CA MET A 113 0.73 -1.88 2.66
C MET A 113 0.18 -3.20 3.23
N ILE A 114 -0.01 -4.22 2.40
CA ILE A 114 -0.46 -5.54 2.85
C ILE A 114 0.57 -6.13 3.80
N HIS A 115 1.84 -6.09 3.43
CA HIS A 115 2.94 -6.59 4.25
C HIS A 115 3.00 -5.88 5.61
N ALA A 116 3.03 -4.55 5.63
CA ALA A 116 3.06 -3.77 6.87
C ALA A 116 1.86 -4.08 7.77
N ASN A 117 0.65 -4.07 7.22
CA ASN A 117 -0.56 -4.33 8.00
C ASN A 117 -0.66 -5.78 8.52
N MET A 118 -0.11 -6.74 7.78
CA MET A 118 0.01 -8.14 8.23
C MET A 118 1.06 -8.26 9.35
N THR A 119 2.25 -7.70 9.16
CA THR A 119 3.35 -7.75 10.14
C THR A 119 2.94 -7.10 11.46
N TRP A 120 2.35 -5.91 11.42
CA TRP A 120 1.86 -5.23 12.61
C TRP A 120 0.65 -5.92 13.25
N GLY A 121 -0.21 -6.53 12.46
CA GLY A 121 -1.27 -7.39 12.98
C GLY A 121 -0.72 -8.57 13.77
N LYS A 122 0.29 -9.25 13.23
CA LYS A 122 1.00 -10.34 13.93
C LYS A 122 1.72 -9.85 15.19
N LEU A 123 2.30 -8.65 15.15
CA LEU A 123 2.96 -8.05 16.32
C LEU A 123 1.96 -7.86 17.46
N LEU A 124 0.82 -7.24 17.21
CA LEU A 124 -0.24 -7.02 18.22
C LEU A 124 -0.76 -8.34 18.80
N ASP A 125 -1.03 -9.32 17.93
CA ASP A 125 -1.55 -10.63 18.33
C ASP A 125 -0.55 -11.37 19.25
N ARG A 126 0.73 -11.43 18.87
CA ARG A 126 1.79 -12.07 19.67
C ARG A 126 2.06 -11.37 21.00
N SER A 127 1.90 -10.07 21.04
CA SER A 127 2.10 -9.26 22.26
C SER A 127 0.88 -9.29 23.19
N GLY A 128 -0.22 -9.92 22.80
CA GLY A 128 -1.46 -9.93 23.57
C GLY A 128 -2.11 -8.56 23.69
N ILE A 129 -1.71 -7.60 22.88
CA ILE A 129 -2.28 -6.24 22.86
C ILE A 129 -3.48 -6.22 21.92
N PRO A 130 -4.63 -5.67 22.36
CA PRO A 130 -5.81 -5.59 21.52
C PRO A 130 -5.55 -4.81 20.22
N GLY A 131 -5.98 -5.37 19.09
CA GLY A 131 -5.91 -4.74 17.79
C GLY A 131 -7.27 -4.75 17.10
N LEU A 132 -7.43 -3.90 16.10
CA LEU A 132 -8.60 -3.88 15.22
C LEU A 132 -8.23 -4.51 13.89
N TYR A 133 -8.72 -5.72 13.66
CA TYR A 133 -8.41 -6.52 12.47
C TYR A 133 -9.54 -6.46 11.47
N ARG A 134 -9.19 -6.53 10.20
CA ARG A 134 -10.12 -6.74 9.10
C ARG A 134 -10.01 -8.19 8.64
N ALA A 135 -11.00 -8.99 8.96
CA ALA A 135 -11.07 -10.39 8.54
C ALA A 135 -12.00 -10.56 7.34
N GLN A 136 -11.73 -11.57 6.53
CA GLN A 136 -12.61 -11.95 5.43
C GLN A 136 -12.70 -13.47 5.33
N GLY A 137 -13.93 -13.98 5.35
CA GLY A 137 -14.23 -15.40 5.15
C GLY A 137 -15.53 -15.54 4.37
N GLY A 138 -15.58 -16.50 3.41
CA GLY A 138 -16.76 -16.71 2.58
C GLY A 138 -17.21 -15.46 1.80
N GLY A 139 -16.27 -14.65 1.35
CA GLY A 139 -16.54 -13.40 0.62
C GLY A 139 -16.98 -12.20 1.48
N LYS A 140 -17.27 -12.40 2.78
CA LYS A 140 -17.74 -11.33 3.67
C LYS A 140 -16.60 -10.74 4.50
N VAL A 141 -16.49 -9.41 4.47
CA VAL A 141 -15.53 -8.65 5.27
C VAL A 141 -16.18 -8.24 6.59
N ARG A 142 -15.43 -8.35 7.69
CA ARG A 142 -15.85 -7.89 9.01
C ARG A 142 -14.67 -7.29 9.78
N MET A 143 -14.97 -6.38 10.70
CA MET A 143 -14.02 -5.91 11.70
C MET A 143 -14.11 -6.82 12.95
N THR A 144 -12.97 -7.10 13.55
CA THR A 144 -12.85 -7.96 14.72
C THR A 144 -11.71 -7.47 15.61
N THR A 145 -11.75 -7.79 16.89
CA THR A 145 -10.67 -7.52 17.86
C THR A 145 -9.75 -8.74 18.05
N VAL A 146 -10.05 -9.83 17.39
CA VAL A 146 -9.24 -11.06 17.40
C VAL A 146 -8.62 -11.22 16.02
N ALA A 147 -7.33 -11.54 15.96
CA ALA A 147 -6.63 -11.83 14.72
C ALA A 147 -7.34 -12.97 13.97
N ALA A 148 -7.61 -12.75 12.71
CA ALA A 148 -8.29 -13.72 11.86
C ALA A 148 -7.89 -13.52 10.38
N PRO A 149 -7.96 -14.58 9.57
CA PRO A 149 -7.57 -14.54 8.17
C PRO A 149 -8.36 -13.55 7.33
N HIS A 150 -7.69 -13.00 6.33
CA HIS A 150 -8.31 -12.24 5.25
C HIS A 150 -8.13 -13.00 3.93
N GLU A 151 -9.09 -13.87 3.59
CA GLU A 151 -9.04 -14.78 2.44
C GLU A 151 -8.77 -14.04 1.11
N GLY A 152 -9.40 -12.90 0.88
CA GLY A 152 -9.22 -12.12 -0.34
C GLY A 152 -7.81 -11.55 -0.53
N LEU A 153 -7.06 -11.34 0.56
CA LEU A 153 -5.66 -10.91 0.51
C LEU A 153 -4.69 -12.08 0.65
N GLY A 154 -5.13 -13.27 1.02
CA GLY A 154 -4.27 -14.42 1.26
C GLY A 154 -3.33 -14.24 2.46
N VAL A 155 -3.79 -13.63 3.55
CA VAL A 155 -3.01 -13.38 4.76
C VAL A 155 -3.70 -13.91 6.00
N ASP A 156 -2.92 -14.36 6.99
CA ASP A 156 -3.43 -14.95 8.23
C ASP A 156 -4.09 -13.94 9.17
N CYS A 157 -3.65 -12.70 9.12
CA CYS A 157 -4.29 -11.58 9.81
C CYS A 157 -4.01 -10.27 9.07
N TYR A 158 -4.87 -9.28 9.27
CA TYR A 158 -4.74 -7.98 8.63
C TYR A 158 -5.27 -6.88 9.54
N ALA A 159 -4.37 -6.10 10.15
CA ALA A 159 -4.71 -4.96 11.00
C ALA A 159 -4.47 -3.66 10.23
N TRP A 160 -5.52 -2.88 9.98
CA TRP A 160 -5.36 -1.58 9.35
C TRP A 160 -4.53 -0.63 10.20
N SER A 161 -3.37 -0.21 9.69
CA SER A 161 -2.43 0.67 10.42
C SER A 161 -1.69 1.65 9.50
N SER A 162 -1.88 1.55 8.18
CA SER A 162 -1.08 2.29 7.19
C SER A 162 -1.65 3.65 6.77
N SER A 163 -2.83 4.06 7.27
CA SER A 163 -3.48 5.31 6.85
C SER A 163 -4.13 6.07 8.01
N PRO A 164 -3.39 6.41 9.09
CA PRO A 164 -3.96 7.00 10.31
C PRO A 164 -4.57 8.39 10.12
N LEU A 165 -4.13 9.13 9.10
CA LEU A 165 -4.66 10.47 8.82
C LEU A 165 -6.10 10.48 8.30
N ARG A 166 -6.58 9.36 7.77
CA ARG A 166 -7.92 9.27 7.16
C ARG A 166 -8.78 8.14 7.70
N ARG A 167 -8.22 7.21 8.49
CA ARG A 167 -8.96 6.10 9.11
C ARG A 167 -8.65 6.04 10.60
N TYR A 168 -9.67 6.26 11.42
CA TYR A 168 -9.53 6.22 12.89
C TYR A 168 -9.04 4.86 13.40
N VAL A 169 -9.46 3.78 12.76
CA VAL A 169 -9.00 2.40 13.09
C VAL A 169 -7.49 2.27 12.97
N ASP A 170 -6.90 2.85 11.92
CA ASP A 170 -5.45 2.83 11.73
C ASP A 170 -4.72 3.61 12.82
N LEU A 171 -5.27 4.74 13.23
CA LEU A 171 -4.70 5.53 14.33
C LEU A 171 -4.72 4.76 15.65
N VAL A 172 -5.83 4.10 15.98
CA VAL A 172 -5.93 3.27 17.18
C VAL A 172 -4.91 2.14 17.15
N ASN A 173 -4.81 1.41 16.03
CA ASN A 173 -3.82 0.35 15.88
C ASN A 173 -2.39 0.87 15.99
N GLN A 174 -2.07 2.05 15.42
CA GLN A 174 -0.75 2.65 15.58
C GLN A 174 -0.43 2.99 17.04
N TRP A 175 -1.37 3.48 17.82
CA TRP A 175 -1.15 3.70 19.25
C TRP A 175 -0.83 2.39 19.98
N GLN A 176 -1.53 1.31 19.66
CA GLN A 176 -1.26 0.00 20.24
C GLN A 176 0.13 -0.54 19.81
N ILE A 177 0.50 -0.38 18.53
CA ILE A 177 1.83 -0.76 18.03
C ILE A 177 2.94 0.04 18.75
N ILE A 178 2.76 1.35 18.89
CA ILE A 178 3.73 2.22 19.60
C ILE A 178 3.87 1.77 21.06
N SER A 179 2.76 1.43 21.73
CA SER A 179 2.81 0.90 23.10
C SER A 179 3.68 -0.37 23.17
N VAL A 180 3.48 -1.33 22.27
CA VAL A 180 4.32 -2.54 22.21
C VAL A 180 5.79 -2.22 22.04
N LEU A 181 6.12 -1.26 21.13
CA LEU A 181 7.50 -0.91 20.80
C LEU A 181 8.20 -0.09 21.91
N GLN A 182 7.45 0.53 22.81
CA GLN A 182 7.99 1.31 23.93
C GLN A 182 8.16 0.47 25.20
N ASP A 183 7.44 -0.64 25.32
CA ASP A 183 7.50 -1.55 26.47
C ASP A 183 8.59 -2.66 26.28
N THR A 184 9.28 -2.66 25.16
CA THR A 184 10.40 -3.57 24.82
C THR A 184 11.75 -2.86 24.91
#